data_d37967cd6fb7e4af8f9dc333b9285f82
#
_entry.id   d37967cd6fb7e4af8f9dc333b9285f82
#
_cell.length_a   1.000
_cell.length_b   1.000
_cell.length_c   1.000
_cell.angle_alpha   90.00
_cell.angle_beta   90.00
_cell.angle_gamma   90.00
#
_symmetry.space_group_name_H-M   'P 1'
#
loop_
_entity.id
_entity.type
_entity.pdbx_description
1 polymer ?
#
loop_
_entity_poly.entity_id
_entity_poly.type
_entity_poly.pdbx_seq_one_letter_code
_entity_poly.pdbx_strand_id
1 'polypeptide(L)'
;MSSRYNETRRKGRFDLKALLLFVLVAAALYLLVQFVPLYLHKRQMEDAGAEIVQRAARQNLELADVKAQLHEKAREFGLPEQRQIALDRAGRKVTARISYTNYIHFVGGDINWPVEIRLEDLGY
;
A
#
# COMPACT_ATOMS: atom_id res chain seq x y z
N MET A 1 13.43 41.39 36.51
CA MET A 1 13.55 39.99 36.99
C MET A 1 12.25 39.21 36.92
N SER A 2 11.15 39.81 37.33
CA SER A 2 9.86 39.12 37.26
C SER A 2 9.46 38.75 35.83
N SER A 3 9.82 39.56 34.83
CA SER A 3 9.51 39.28 33.44
C SER A 3 10.27 38.05 32.90
N ARG A 4 11.54 37.90 33.30
CA ARG A 4 12.31 36.70 32.95
C ARG A 4 11.73 35.45 33.57
N TYR A 5 11.29 35.54 34.80
CA TYR A 5 10.68 34.43 35.50
C TYR A 5 9.38 34.00 34.81
N ASN A 6 8.55 34.95 34.41
CA ASN A 6 7.33 34.69 33.69
C ASN A 6 7.59 34.12 32.30
N GLU A 7 8.62 34.59 31.61
CA GLU A 7 9.00 34.03 30.33
C GLU A 7 9.41 32.57 30.43
N THR A 8 10.16 32.22 31.46
CA THR A 8 10.56 30.84 31.72
C THR A 8 9.35 29.95 31.95
N ARG A 9 8.36 30.42 32.71
CA ARG A 9 7.11 29.70 32.93
C ARG A 9 6.34 29.54 31.64
N ARG A 10 6.24 30.57 30.83
CA ARG A 10 5.56 30.51 29.54
C ARG A 10 6.26 29.53 28.61
N LYS A 11 7.57 29.54 28.56
CA LYS A 11 8.36 28.58 27.79
C LYS A 11 8.08 27.16 28.24
N GLY A 12 8.00 26.92 29.55
CA GLY A 12 7.70 25.60 30.06
C GLY A 12 6.36 25.05 29.59
N ARG A 13 5.29 25.86 29.64
CA ARG A 13 3.97 25.48 29.14
C ARG A 13 3.95 25.34 27.63
N PHE A 14 4.60 26.27 26.96
CA PHE A 14 4.69 26.25 25.50
C PHE A 14 5.47 25.03 25.03
N ASP A 15 6.56 24.70 25.73
CA ASP A 15 7.36 23.53 25.40
C ASP A 15 6.57 22.23 25.53
N LEU A 16 5.68 22.14 26.51
CA LEU A 16 4.84 20.95 26.67
C LEU A 16 3.89 20.78 25.48
N LYS A 17 3.23 21.86 25.05
CA LYS A 17 2.37 21.85 23.89
C LYS A 17 3.16 21.59 22.61
N ALA A 18 4.33 22.21 22.48
CA ALA A 18 5.22 22.00 21.35
C ALA A 18 5.71 20.55 21.32
N LEU A 19 6.01 19.97 22.49
CA LEU A 19 6.41 18.58 22.58
C LEU A 19 5.29 17.63 22.15
N LEU A 20 4.06 17.88 22.61
CA LEU A 20 2.90 17.10 22.19
C LEU A 20 2.68 17.20 20.68
N LEU A 21 2.77 18.42 20.14
CA LEU A 21 2.63 18.63 18.71
C LEU A 21 3.73 17.90 17.95
N PHE A 22 4.96 17.98 18.43
CA PHE A 22 6.09 17.28 17.83
C PHE A 22 5.88 15.78 17.83
N VAL A 23 5.41 15.21 18.93
CA VAL A 23 5.12 13.79 19.05
C VAL A 23 4.02 13.37 18.05
N LEU A 24 2.97 14.19 17.94
CA LEU A 24 1.89 13.92 16.98
C LEU A 24 2.39 13.94 15.55
N VAL A 25 3.22 14.94 15.19
CA VAL A 25 3.79 15.05 13.87
C VAL A 25 4.73 13.87 13.59
N ALA A 26 5.56 13.52 14.56
CA ALA A 26 6.46 12.38 14.42
C ALA A 26 5.70 11.07 14.26
N ALA A 27 4.61 10.88 15.02
CA ALA A 27 3.76 9.71 14.87
C ALA A 27 3.09 9.66 13.48
N ALA A 28 2.60 10.80 13.01
CA ALA A 28 2.01 10.90 11.67
C ALA A 28 3.03 10.56 10.58
N LEU A 29 4.25 11.09 10.69
CA LEU A 29 5.34 10.79 9.75
C LEU A 29 5.71 9.31 9.80
N TYR A 30 5.77 8.73 10.99
CA TYR A 30 6.06 7.31 11.17
C TYR A 30 5.01 6.46 10.46
N LEU A 31 3.73 6.78 10.64
CA LEU A 31 2.64 6.08 9.96
C LEU A 31 2.75 6.23 8.45
N LEU A 32 3.06 7.43 7.96
CA LEU A 32 3.24 7.67 6.53
C LEU A 32 4.37 6.82 5.96
N VAL A 33 5.51 6.75 6.66
CA VAL A 33 6.65 5.93 6.23
C VAL A 33 6.26 4.46 6.17
N GLN A 34 5.39 3.99 7.06
CA GLN A 34 4.94 2.60 7.07
C GLN A 34 3.89 2.31 5.97
N PHE A 35 2.95 3.22 5.77
CA PHE A 35 1.83 2.98 4.86
C PHE A 35 2.08 3.41 3.42
N VAL A 36 2.85 4.48 3.19
CA VAL A 36 3.10 4.99 1.84
C VAL A 36 3.77 3.95 0.93
N PRO A 37 4.84 3.24 1.36
CA PRO A 37 5.42 2.21 0.52
C PRO A 37 4.42 1.10 0.16
N LEU A 38 3.58 0.69 1.11
CA LEU A 38 2.56 -0.33 0.86
C LEU A 38 1.54 0.13 -0.17
N TYR A 39 1.12 1.38 -0.07
CA TYR A 39 0.21 1.97 -1.04
C TYR A 39 0.84 2.08 -2.43
N LEU A 40 2.10 2.49 -2.48
CA LEU A 40 2.83 2.59 -3.76
C LEU A 40 3.00 1.23 -4.41
N HIS A 41 3.33 0.19 -3.64
CA HIS A 41 3.44 -1.17 -4.15
C HIS A 41 2.11 -1.63 -4.74
N LYS A 42 1.01 -1.37 -4.03
CA LYS A 42 -0.33 -1.69 -4.53
C LYS A 42 -0.61 -0.96 -5.84
N ARG A 43 -0.32 0.34 -5.90
CA ARG A 43 -0.55 1.17 -7.09
C ARG A 43 0.28 0.69 -8.28
N GLN A 44 1.55 0.39 -8.04
CA GLN A 44 2.43 -0.15 -9.07
C GLN A 44 1.93 -1.49 -9.58
N MET A 45 1.46 -2.35 -8.70
CA MET A 45 0.89 -3.63 -9.07
C MET A 45 -0.41 -3.47 -9.86
N GLU A 46 -1.27 -2.53 -9.47
CA GLU A 46 -2.48 -2.22 -10.22
C GLU A 46 -2.16 -1.78 -11.65
N ASP A 47 -1.21 -0.87 -11.80
CA ASP A 47 -0.82 -0.34 -13.11
C ASP A 47 -0.20 -1.43 -13.99
N ALA A 48 0.76 -2.17 -13.45
CA ALA A 48 1.42 -3.25 -14.18
C ALA A 48 0.46 -4.39 -14.49
N GLY A 49 -0.38 -4.74 -13.52
CA GLY A 49 -1.37 -5.79 -13.69
C GLY A 49 -2.44 -5.42 -14.72
N ALA A 50 -2.88 -4.18 -14.71
CA ALA A 50 -3.84 -3.69 -15.70
C ALA A 50 -3.29 -3.82 -17.11
N GLU A 51 -2.01 -3.48 -17.31
CA GLU A 51 -1.35 -3.65 -18.60
C GLU A 51 -1.29 -5.11 -19.02
N ILE A 52 -0.95 -6.01 -18.11
CA ILE A 52 -0.89 -7.45 -18.38
C ILE A 52 -2.28 -7.98 -18.74
N VAL A 53 -3.30 -7.63 -17.99
CA VAL A 53 -4.68 -8.06 -18.23
C VAL A 53 -5.19 -7.52 -19.56
N GLN A 54 -4.89 -6.27 -19.89
CA GLN A 54 -5.26 -5.64 -21.13
C GLN A 54 -4.61 -6.35 -22.32
N ARG A 55 -3.33 -6.68 -22.21
CA ARG A 55 -2.61 -7.43 -23.24
C ARG A 55 -3.18 -8.83 -23.40
N ALA A 56 -3.49 -9.50 -22.30
CA ALA A 56 -4.09 -10.83 -22.32
C ALA A 56 -5.44 -10.83 -23.02
N ALA A 57 -6.26 -9.82 -22.78
CA ALA A 57 -7.56 -9.69 -23.41
C ALA A 57 -7.43 -9.43 -24.91
N ARG A 58 -6.50 -8.57 -25.32
CA ARG A 58 -6.28 -8.24 -26.73
C ARG A 58 -5.64 -9.38 -27.52
N GLN A 59 -4.65 -10.04 -26.94
CA GLN A 59 -3.85 -11.06 -27.60
C GLN A 59 -4.33 -12.48 -27.32
N ASN A 60 -5.41 -12.62 -26.57
CA ASN A 60 -5.99 -13.92 -26.22
C ASN A 60 -4.96 -14.86 -25.57
N LEU A 61 -4.17 -14.34 -24.63
CA LEU A 61 -3.16 -15.11 -23.92
C LEU A 61 -3.81 -16.15 -22.98
N GLU A 62 -3.10 -17.23 -22.73
CA GLU A 62 -3.55 -18.24 -21.78
C GLU A 62 -3.54 -17.69 -20.35
N LEU A 63 -4.54 -18.06 -19.57
CA LEU A 63 -4.65 -17.59 -18.19
C LEU A 63 -3.47 -18.03 -17.33
N ALA A 64 -2.91 -19.21 -17.59
CA ALA A 64 -1.73 -19.69 -16.87
C ALA A 64 -0.52 -18.76 -17.06
N ASP A 65 -0.31 -18.28 -18.30
CA ASP A 65 0.77 -17.35 -18.62
C ASP A 65 0.54 -16.00 -17.96
N VAL A 66 -0.71 -15.51 -17.98
CA VAL A 66 -1.09 -14.26 -17.34
C VAL A 66 -0.84 -14.35 -15.83
N LYS A 67 -1.22 -15.46 -15.22
CA LYS A 67 -1.01 -15.68 -13.78
C LYS A 67 0.47 -15.67 -13.44
N ALA A 68 1.30 -16.32 -14.25
CA ALA A 68 2.75 -16.33 -14.04
C ALA A 68 3.34 -14.93 -14.13
N GLN A 69 2.91 -14.12 -15.10
CA GLN A 69 3.36 -12.74 -15.25
C GLN A 69 2.95 -11.88 -14.07
N LEU A 70 1.72 -12.05 -13.57
CA LEU A 70 1.24 -11.32 -12.41
C LEU A 70 2.02 -11.68 -11.15
N HIS A 71 2.33 -12.96 -10.94
CA HIS A 71 3.17 -13.39 -9.81
C HIS A 71 4.58 -12.81 -9.89
N GLU A 72 5.16 -12.79 -11.08
CA GLU A 72 6.48 -12.22 -11.29
C GLU A 72 6.51 -10.72 -10.97
N LYS A 73 5.52 -9.97 -11.45
CA LYS A 73 5.40 -8.55 -11.14
C LYS A 73 5.15 -8.31 -9.67
N ALA A 74 4.33 -9.13 -9.04
CA ALA A 74 4.08 -9.03 -7.60
C ALA A 74 5.37 -9.22 -6.80
N ARG A 75 6.20 -10.17 -7.20
CA ARG A 75 7.50 -10.40 -6.57
C ARG A 75 8.44 -9.21 -6.81
N GLU A 76 8.45 -8.70 -8.02
CA GLU A 76 9.29 -7.55 -8.41
C GLU A 76 8.95 -6.31 -7.58
N PHE A 77 7.66 -6.07 -7.32
CA PHE A 77 7.20 -4.92 -6.54
C PHE A 77 7.18 -5.16 -5.04
N GLY A 78 7.65 -6.32 -4.58
CA GLY A 78 7.78 -6.59 -3.14
C GLY A 78 6.48 -6.94 -2.44
N LEU A 79 5.48 -7.43 -3.15
CA LEU A 79 4.25 -7.91 -2.52
C LEU A 79 4.52 -9.19 -1.72
N PRO A 80 3.73 -9.45 -0.64
CA PRO A 80 3.92 -10.67 0.15
C PRO A 80 3.83 -11.94 -0.70
N GLU A 81 4.62 -12.95 -0.36
CA GLU A 81 4.61 -14.22 -1.07
C GLU A 81 3.29 -14.97 -0.91
N GLN A 82 2.66 -14.81 0.24
CA GLN A 82 1.35 -15.39 0.51
C GLN A 82 0.25 -14.57 -0.16
N ARG A 83 0.23 -14.62 -1.48
CA ARG A 83 -0.78 -13.94 -2.27
C ARG A 83 -1.58 -14.94 -3.07
N GLN A 84 -2.82 -14.60 -3.34
CA GLN A 84 -3.70 -15.41 -4.17
C GLN A 84 -4.06 -14.60 -5.42
N ILE A 85 -3.87 -15.20 -6.57
CA ILE A 85 -4.23 -14.60 -7.84
C ILE A 85 -5.28 -15.49 -8.50
N ALA A 86 -6.48 -14.95 -8.63
CA ALA A 86 -7.58 -15.62 -9.31
C ALA A 86 -7.81 -14.94 -10.66
N LEU A 87 -7.86 -15.73 -11.71
CA LEU A 87 -8.09 -15.25 -13.06
C LEU A 87 -9.36 -15.88 -13.63
N ASP A 88 -10.14 -15.08 -14.33
CA ASP A 88 -11.34 -15.54 -14.99
C ASP A 88 -11.43 -14.89 -16.38
N ARG A 89 -11.96 -15.64 -17.32
CA ARG A 89 -12.19 -15.14 -18.67
C ARG A 89 -13.60 -15.47 -19.10
N ALA A 90 -14.34 -14.45 -19.48
CA ALA A 90 -15.68 -14.58 -20.03
C ALA A 90 -15.68 -13.88 -21.40
N GLY A 91 -15.55 -14.67 -22.48
CA GLY A 91 -15.41 -14.12 -23.83
C GLY A 91 -14.13 -13.32 -23.97
N ARG A 92 -14.25 -12.03 -24.28
CA ARG A 92 -13.10 -11.13 -24.39
C ARG A 92 -12.73 -10.46 -23.07
N LYS A 93 -13.56 -10.63 -22.05
CA LYS A 93 -13.34 -10.01 -20.76
C LYS A 93 -12.40 -10.88 -19.92
N VAL A 94 -11.32 -10.29 -19.45
CA VAL A 94 -10.39 -10.95 -18.54
C VAL A 94 -10.43 -10.22 -17.21
N THR A 95 -10.66 -10.97 -16.14
CA THR A 95 -10.72 -10.42 -14.78
C THR A 95 -9.64 -11.10 -13.95
N ALA A 96 -8.84 -10.29 -13.27
CA ALA A 96 -7.82 -10.78 -12.34
C ALA A 96 -8.11 -10.22 -10.95
N ARG A 97 -8.01 -11.06 -9.95
CA ARG A 97 -8.17 -10.66 -8.56
C ARG A 97 -6.92 -11.08 -7.80
N ILE A 98 -6.24 -10.13 -7.23
CA ILE A 98 -5.03 -10.36 -6.46
C ILE A 98 -5.33 -10.02 -5.00
N SER A 99 -5.21 -11.01 -4.13
CA SER A 99 -5.46 -10.83 -2.70
C SER A 99 -4.21 -11.14 -1.93
N TYR A 100 -3.83 -10.26 -1.02
CA TYR A 100 -2.70 -10.46 -0.11
C TYR A 100 -2.94 -9.69 1.18
N THR A 101 -2.17 -10.02 2.20
CA THR A 101 -2.26 -9.33 3.48
C THR A 101 -0.92 -8.72 3.82
N ASN A 102 -0.91 -7.43 4.10
CA ASN A 102 0.26 -6.73 4.61
C ASN A 102 0.32 -6.90 6.13
N TYR A 103 1.47 -7.33 6.63
CA TYR A 103 1.73 -7.43 8.06
C TYR A 103 2.58 -6.25 8.47
N ILE A 104 2.02 -5.39 9.31
CA ILE A 104 2.68 -4.16 9.73
C ILE A 104 3.04 -4.30 11.20
N HIS A 105 4.34 -4.17 11.49
CA HIS A 105 4.85 -4.26 12.85
C HIS A 105 4.93 -2.87 13.47
N PHE A 106 4.23 -2.68 14.57
CA PHE A 106 4.31 -1.46 15.36
C PHE A 106 4.91 -1.76 16.73
N VAL A 107 5.31 -0.71 17.41
CA VAL A 107 5.81 -0.80 18.78
C VAL A 107 4.77 -1.40 19.72
N GLY A 108 3.47 -1.19 19.45
CA GLY A 108 2.37 -1.71 20.28
C GLY A 108 1.76 -3.01 19.80
N GLY A 109 2.25 -3.62 18.71
CA GLY A 109 1.69 -4.85 18.16
C GLY A 109 1.75 -4.91 16.65
N ASP A 110 1.13 -5.94 16.08
CA ASP A 110 1.10 -6.17 14.64
C ASP A 110 -0.31 -5.87 14.10
N ILE A 111 -0.35 -5.26 12.92
CA ILE A 111 -1.60 -5.02 12.21
C ILE A 111 -1.57 -5.82 10.91
N ASN A 112 -2.67 -6.55 10.65
CA ASN A 112 -2.87 -7.25 9.39
C ASN A 112 -3.77 -6.39 8.50
N TRP A 113 -3.26 -6.01 7.35
CA TRP A 113 -4.00 -5.19 6.39
C TRP A 113 -4.27 -5.99 5.13
N PRO A 114 -5.46 -6.60 5.00
CA PRO A 114 -5.82 -7.32 3.78
C PRO A 114 -6.04 -6.35 2.64
N VAL A 115 -5.49 -6.68 1.48
CA VAL A 115 -5.60 -5.86 0.27
C VAL A 115 -6.13 -6.74 -0.85
N GLU A 116 -7.07 -6.20 -1.60
CA GLU A 116 -7.60 -6.85 -2.80
C GLU A 116 -7.45 -5.90 -3.97
N ILE A 117 -6.80 -6.38 -5.04
CA ILE A 117 -6.65 -5.66 -6.29
C ILE A 117 -7.50 -6.37 -7.34
N ARG A 118 -8.42 -5.63 -7.93
CA ARG A 118 -9.27 -6.14 -9.00
C ARG A 118 -8.89 -5.49 -10.30
N LEU A 119 -8.56 -6.31 -11.29
CA LEU A 119 -8.19 -5.88 -12.63
C LEU A 119 -9.17 -6.45 -13.63
N GLU A 120 -9.67 -5.62 -14.52
CA GLU A 120 -10.68 -6.03 -15.46
C GLU A 120 -10.45 -5.34 -16.80
N ASP A 121 -10.53 -6.11 -17.89
CA ASP A 121 -10.42 -5.56 -19.24
C ASP A 121 -11.35 -6.29 -20.19
N LEU A 122 -11.97 -5.53 -21.08
CA LEU A 122 -12.95 -6.05 -22.05
C LEU A 122 -12.33 -6.44 -23.40
N GLY A 123 -11.03 -6.25 -23.57
CA GLY A 123 -10.33 -6.69 -24.78
C GLY A 123 -10.52 -5.81 -26.01
N TYR A 124 -10.83 -4.54 -25.81
CA TYR A 124 -10.88 -3.61 -26.93
C TYR A 124 -9.54 -2.93 -27.15
#